data_92ee33231146a6efbf452f6c7afcc0c2
#
_entry.id   92ee33231146a6efbf452f6c7afcc0c2
#
_cell.length_a   1.000
_cell.length_b   1.000
_cell.length_c   1.000
_cell.angle_alpha   90.00
_cell.angle_beta   90.00
_cell.angle_gamma   90.00
#
_symmetry.space_group_name_H-M   'P 1'
#
loop_
_entity.id
_entity.type
_entity.pdbx_description
1 polymer ?
#
loop_
_entity_poly.entity_id
_entity_poly.type
_entity_poly.pdbx_seq_one_letter_code
_entity_poly.pdbx_strand_id
1 'polypeptide(L)'
;MQVDVATGKLALLDRQRDEAWIGGPGVGGGGYGANIGWVNDSCIYYQSEASGYSHLYVYNLRTATKKALTQGKYEVQNLVLSSNKKYFYLLSNEAHPGQKNWYRIKTDGTQKEKITNQLGGYEISLSPDEKWIAFRYSYINKPWELFIQENEPGKKPIQITDKAASEEFKKYAWRDTKIKTIVARDGQNIYTRIYEPKPGTKNKAAVIFVHGAGYLQNVHYWWSSYFREQMFNNLLADKGYTVIDIDYRASSGYGRDWRTGIYRFMGGKDLDDEVDAAKYLVKNMGIDSNKIGLYGGSYGGFMTLMALFTQPNVFKAGAALRPVTDWAHYNHGYTSNILNEPVNDSIAYAKSSPINFVGGLKNHLLICHGMVDLNVNFQDAVRLSQRLIELGKDNWELAVYPVEDHGFVEPSSWTDEYKRILKLFDTYLLK
;
A
#
# COMPACT_ATOMS: atom_id res chain seq x y z
N MET A 1 7.08 -29.48 -5.21
CA MET A 1 7.71 -30.75 -5.63
C MET A 1 7.75 -31.70 -4.45
N GLN A 2 7.57 -33.00 -4.70
CA GLN A 2 7.82 -34.09 -3.76
C GLN A 2 9.09 -34.82 -4.22
N VAL A 3 9.93 -35.21 -3.28
CA VAL A 3 11.13 -36.02 -3.56
C VAL A 3 10.95 -37.38 -2.88
N ASP A 4 11.09 -38.44 -3.63
CA ASP A 4 11.24 -39.78 -3.08
C ASP A 4 12.70 -39.93 -2.59
N VAL A 5 12.89 -40.08 -1.30
CA VAL A 5 14.22 -40.05 -0.66
C VAL A 5 15.06 -41.29 -1.06
N ALA A 6 14.42 -42.43 -1.31
CA ALA A 6 15.12 -43.65 -1.65
C ALA A 6 15.62 -43.67 -3.12
N THR A 7 14.86 -43.07 -4.03
CA THR A 7 15.12 -43.11 -5.46
C THR A 7 15.58 -41.77 -6.04
N GLY A 8 15.46 -40.66 -5.30
CA GLY A 8 15.71 -39.30 -5.78
C GLY A 8 14.67 -38.80 -6.80
N LYS A 9 13.61 -39.56 -7.07
CA LYS A 9 12.60 -39.21 -8.06
C LYS A 9 11.76 -38.00 -7.61
N LEU A 10 11.61 -37.06 -8.53
CA LEU A 10 10.78 -35.85 -8.32
C LEU A 10 9.37 -36.04 -8.88
N ALA A 11 8.36 -35.61 -8.11
CA ALA A 11 6.98 -35.52 -8.56
C ALA A 11 6.48 -34.07 -8.37
N LEU A 12 5.82 -33.51 -9.39
CA LEU A 12 5.20 -32.20 -9.31
C LEU A 12 3.87 -32.30 -8.55
N LEU A 13 3.75 -31.63 -7.42
CA LEU A 13 2.50 -31.56 -6.65
C LEU A 13 1.65 -30.36 -7.08
N ASP A 14 2.24 -29.18 -7.16
CA ASP A 14 1.59 -27.95 -7.57
C ASP A 14 2.59 -27.00 -8.22
N ARG A 15 2.11 -26.20 -9.18
CA ARG A 15 2.88 -25.18 -9.85
C ARG A 15 2.18 -23.85 -9.70
N GLN A 16 2.84 -22.90 -9.04
CA GLN A 16 2.37 -21.53 -8.95
C GLN A 16 3.14 -20.67 -9.96
N ARG A 17 2.42 -20.06 -10.86
CA ARG A 17 3.00 -19.19 -11.91
C ARG A 17 1.98 -18.14 -12.31
N ASP A 18 2.48 -16.95 -12.56
CA ASP A 18 1.78 -15.87 -13.25
C ASP A 18 2.73 -15.29 -14.33
N GLU A 19 2.18 -14.64 -15.35
CA GLU A 19 3.00 -13.98 -16.37
C GLU A 19 3.81 -12.84 -15.78
N ALA A 20 3.20 -12.07 -14.86
CA ALA A 20 3.85 -11.01 -14.14
C ALA A 20 4.71 -11.58 -13.00
N TRP A 21 4.12 -11.78 -11.84
CA TRP A 21 4.76 -12.42 -10.68
C TRP A 21 3.72 -12.94 -9.69
N ILE A 22 4.12 -13.94 -8.92
CA ILE A 22 3.41 -14.36 -7.72
C ILE A 22 4.00 -13.65 -6.50
N GLY A 23 3.21 -13.32 -5.49
CA GLY A 23 3.71 -12.57 -4.33
C GLY A 23 2.63 -12.18 -3.32
N GLY A 24 1.51 -12.88 -3.28
CA GLY A 24 0.47 -12.70 -2.28
C GLY A 24 0.91 -13.13 -0.88
N PRO A 25 0.18 -12.74 0.16
CA PRO A 25 0.49 -13.11 1.53
C PRO A 25 0.68 -14.62 1.68
N GLY A 26 1.78 -15.06 2.29
CA GLY A 26 2.08 -16.46 2.56
C GLY A 26 2.30 -17.38 1.35
N VAL A 27 2.33 -16.85 0.14
CA VAL A 27 2.57 -17.64 -1.09
C VAL A 27 4.06 -17.90 -1.31
N GLY A 28 4.91 -17.02 -0.81
CA GLY A 28 6.36 -17.03 -1.04
C GLY A 28 6.75 -16.27 -2.31
N GLY A 29 8.02 -15.97 -2.46
CA GLY A 29 8.58 -15.14 -3.52
C GLY A 29 9.13 -13.81 -2.99
N GLY A 30 10.00 -13.15 -3.74
CA GLY A 30 10.59 -11.87 -3.35
C GLY A 30 11.37 -11.89 -2.03
N GLY A 31 11.91 -13.03 -1.62
CA GLY A 31 12.62 -13.19 -0.35
C GLY A 31 11.75 -13.56 0.86
N TYR A 32 10.45 -13.71 0.69
CA TYR A 32 9.53 -14.15 1.74
C TYR A 32 9.29 -15.66 1.69
N GLY A 33 9.25 -16.30 2.87
CA GLY A 33 8.91 -17.72 3.00
C GLY A 33 7.45 -18.01 2.64
N ALA A 34 7.20 -19.19 2.07
CA ALA A 34 5.85 -19.67 1.86
C ALA A 34 5.28 -20.29 3.14
N ASN A 35 3.98 -20.07 3.40
CA ASN A 35 3.25 -20.83 4.42
C ASN A 35 2.94 -22.23 3.87
N ILE A 36 3.73 -23.21 4.30
CA ILE A 36 3.59 -24.61 3.94
C ILE A 36 3.89 -25.49 5.16
N GLY A 37 3.14 -26.57 5.33
CA GLY A 37 3.36 -27.51 6.42
C GLY A 37 2.50 -28.77 6.30
N TRP A 38 2.62 -29.65 7.30
CA TRP A 38 1.92 -30.91 7.37
C TRP A 38 0.69 -30.83 8.24
N VAL A 39 -0.48 -31.16 7.71
CA VAL A 39 -1.71 -31.39 8.49
C VAL A 39 -1.62 -32.76 9.17
N ASN A 40 -1.25 -33.81 8.40
CA ASN A 40 -1.05 -35.17 8.87
C ASN A 40 -0.06 -35.89 7.93
N ASP A 41 0.13 -37.20 8.10
CA ASP A 41 1.12 -38.01 7.34
C ASP A 41 0.86 -38.07 5.80
N SER A 42 -0.31 -37.63 5.34
CA SER A 42 -0.67 -37.67 3.93
C SER A 42 -1.14 -36.35 3.35
N CYS A 43 -1.28 -35.33 4.19
CA CYS A 43 -1.82 -34.03 3.73
C CYS A 43 -0.87 -32.91 4.11
N ILE A 44 -0.53 -32.10 3.11
CA ILE A 44 0.17 -30.82 3.30
C ILE A 44 -0.82 -29.66 3.11
N TYR A 45 -0.56 -28.55 3.80
CA TYR A 45 -1.25 -27.29 3.54
C TYR A 45 -0.28 -26.27 2.96
N TYR A 46 -0.80 -25.32 2.20
CA TYR A 46 -0.03 -24.19 1.68
C TYR A 46 -0.96 -23.07 1.22
N GLN A 47 -0.39 -21.86 1.02
CA GLN A 47 -1.10 -20.76 0.40
C GLN A 47 -0.80 -20.65 -1.09
N SER A 48 -1.81 -20.24 -1.88
CA SER A 48 -1.70 -20.08 -3.32
C SER A 48 -2.60 -18.95 -3.82
N GLU A 49 -2.14 -18.24 -4.83
CA GLU A 49 -2.89 -17.23 -5.58
C GLU A 49 -3.59 -17.77 -6.84
N ALA A 50 -3.75 -19.08 -6.98
CA ALA A 50 -4.31 -19.69 -8.18
C ALA A 50 -5.70 -19.13 -8.57
N SER A 51 -6.47 -18.65 -7.59
CA SER A 51 -7.78 -18.01 -7.79
C SER A 51 -7.72 -16.50 -8.03
N GLY A 52 -6.53 -15.87 -8.06
CA GLY A 52 -6.33 -14.43 -8.08
C GLY A 52 -6.20 -13.79 -6.69
N TYR A 53 -6.45 -14.54 -5.62
CA TYR A 53 -6.30 -14.12 -4.22
C TYR A 53 -5.55 -15.18 -3.42
N SER A 54 -4.79 -14.78 -2.40
CA SER A 54 -4.08 -15.73 -1.56
C SER A 54 -5.03 -16.49 -0.65
N HIS A 55 -5.18 -17.78 -0.92
CA HIS A 55 -6.05 -18.69 -0.18
C HIS A 55 -5.30 -19.88 0.36
N LEU A 56 -5.89 -20.51 1.40
CA LEU A 56 -5.42 -21.74 2.02
C LEU A 56 -5.89 -22.95 1.23
N TYR A 57 -4.93 -23.83 0.90
CA TYR A 57 -5.15 -25.11 0.22
C TYR A 57 -4.61 -26.28 1.03
N VAL A 58 -5.23 -27.44 0.87
CA VAL A 58 -4.69 -28.72 1.33
C VAL A 58 -4.51 -29.62 0.13
N TYR A 59 -3.37 -30.31 0.06
CA TYR A 59 -3.06 -31.33 -0.94
C TYR A 59 -2.91 -32.69 -0.24
N ASN A 60 -3.69 -33.69 -0.70
CA ASN A 60 -3.59 -35.06 -0.22
C ASN A 60 -2.63 -35.84 -1.13
N LEU A 61 -1.50 -36.30 -0.58
CA LEU A 61 -0.46 -37.00 -1.32
C LEU A 61 -0.88 -38.42 -1.76
N ARG A 62 -1.81 -39.07 -1.05
CA ARG A 62 -2.27 -40.42 -1.39
C ARG A 62 -3.24 -40.42 -2.57
N THR A 63 -4.14 -39.43 -2.61
CA THR A 63 -5.17 -39.33 -3.66
C THR A 63 -4.79 -38.35 -4.76
N ALA A 64 -3.67 -37.66 -4.64
CA ALA A 64 -3.22 -36.59 -5.52
C ALA A 64 -4.28 -35.50 -5.77
N THR A 65 -5.05 -35.16 -4.71
CA THR A 65 -6.13 -34.19 -4.80
C THR A 65 -5.81 -32.90 -4.08
N LYS A 66 -6.11 -31.76 -4.73
CA LYS A 66 -6.00 -30.41 -4.19
C LYS A 66 -7.38 -29.90 -3.81
N LYS A 67 -7.51 -29.32 -2.61
CA LYS A 67 -8.74 -28.71 -2.12
C LYS A 67 -8.47 -27.32 -1.58
N ALA A 68 -9.20 -26.30 -2.05
CA ALA A 68 -9.22 -24.99 -1.41
C ALA A 68 -10.06 -25.03 -0.12
N LEU A 69 -9.51 -24.59 1.00
CA LEU A 69 -10.23 -24.46 2.27
C LEU A 69 -10.85 -23.08 2.43
N THR A 70 -10.28 -22.07 1.78
CA THR A 70 -10.83 -20.72 1.73
C THR A 70 -10.98 -20.29 0.27
N GLN A 71 -11.96 -19.42 -0.01
CA GLN A 71 -12.22 -18.92 -1.37
C GLN A 71 -13.02 -17.62 -1.31
N GLY A 72 -12.91 -16.79 -2.34
CA GLY A 72 -13.61 -15.51 -2.44
C GLY A 72 -12.68 -14.37 -2.87
N LYS A 73 -13.19 -13.13 -2.89
CA LYS A 73 -12.42 -11.94 -3.24
C LYS A 73 -11.78 -11.32 -1.99
N TYR A 74 -10.92 -12.07 -1.33
CA TYR A 74 -10.17 -11.65 -0.15
C TYR A 74 -8.89 -12.46 0.01
N GLU A 75 -7.99 -12.05 0.87
CA GLU A 75 -6.71 -12.68 1.12
C GLU A 75 -6.59 -13.23 2.54
N VAL A 76 -6.01 -14.41 2.67
CA VAL A 76 -5.49 -14.95 3.93
C VAL A 76 -4.11 -14.34 4.15
N GLN A 77 -3.96 -13.48 5.16
CA GLN A 77 -2.75 -12.69 5.39
C GLN A 77 -1.79 -13.30 6.41
N ASN A 78 -2.31 -14.02 7.40
CA ASN A 78 -1.54 -14.78 8.36
C ASN A 78 -2.22 -16.11 8.64
N LEU A 79 -1.44 -17.15 8.88
CA LEU A 79 -1.93 -18.52 9.02
C LEU A 79 -1.17 -19.26 10.11
N VAL A 80 -1.92 -19.89 11.04
CA VAL A 80 -1.36 -20.76 12.09
C VAL A 80 -2.15 -22.05 12.11
N LEU A 81 -1.47 -23.19 11.99
CA LEU A 81 -2.07 -24.50 12.25
C LEU A 81 -2.08 -24.76 13.78
N SER A 82 -3.24 -25.15 14.33
CA SER A 82 -3.35 -25.49 15.75
C SER A 82 -2.43 -26.66 16.13
N SER A 83 -1.94 -26.69 17.37
CA SER A 83 -1.04 -27.71 17.90
C SER A 83 -1.63 -29.12 17.78
N ASN A 84 -2.94 -29.26 17.99
CA ASN A 84 -3.68 -30.52 17.82
C ASN A 84 -4.07 -30.81 16.38
N LYS A 85 -3.71 -29.96 15.42
CA LYS A 85 -3.98 -30.06 13.97
C LYS A 85 -5.46 -30.18 13.59
N LYS A 86 -6.36 -29.69 14.44
CA LYS A 86 -7.80 -29.70 14.16
C LYS A 86 -8.30 -28.44 13.49
N TYR A 87 -7.59 -27.31 13.66
CA TYR A 87 -7.97 -26.00 13.15
C TYR A 87 -6.81 -25.28 12.46
N PHE A 88 -7.16 -24.42 11.52
CA PHE A 88 -6.34 -23.29 11.10
C PHE A 88 -6.90 -22.02 11.73
N TYR A 89 -6.02 -21.22 12.28
CA TYR A 89 -6.31 -19.84 12.63
C TYR A 89 -5.77 -18.94 11.54
N LEU A 90 -6.53 -17.95 11.14
CA LEU A 90 -6.15 -17.09 10.03
C LEU A 90 -6.59 -15.63 10.23
N LEU A 91 -5.70 -14.72 9.85
CA LEU A 91 -6.02 -13.30 9.70
C LEU A 91 -6.41 -13.08 8.24
N SER A 92 -7.56 -12.47 7.99
CA SER A 92 -7.97 -12.17 6.62
C SER A 92 -8.74 -10.86 6.50
N ASN A 93 -8.79 -10.31 5.29
CA ASN A 93 -9.58 -9.15 4.94
C ASN A 93 -10.92 -9.50 4.29
N GLU A 94 -11.49 -10.67 4.62
CA GLU A 94 -12.75 -11.17 4.05
C GLU A 94 -13.94 -10.24 4.26
N ALA A 95 -14.02 -9.58 5.42
CA ALA A 95 -15.14 -8.68 5.71
C ALA A 95 -15.11 -7.40 4.85
N HIS A 96 -13.93 -6.89 4.56
CA HIS A 96 -13.69 -5.71 3.73
C HIS A 96 -12.18 -5.60 3.44
N PRO A 97 -11.71 -5.22 2.25
CA PRO A 97 -10.28 -5.11 1.94
C PRO A 97 -9.49 -4.26 2.94
N GLY A 98 -10.07 -3.17 3.44
CA GLY A 98 -9.47 -2.31 4.46
C GLY A 98 -9.71 -2.74 5.91
N GLN A 99 -10.10 -3.97 6.18
CA GLN A 99 -10.35 -4.49 7.52
C GLN A 99 -9.66 -5.84 7.70
N LYS A 100 -9.07 -6.09 8.87
CA LYS A 100 -8.49 -7.39 9.23
C LYS A 100 -9.27 -8.00 10.37
N ASN A 101 -9.56 -9.29 10.29
CA ASN A 101 -10.18 -10.05 11.37
C ASN A 101 -9.54 -11.43 11.53
N TRP A 102 -9.61 -11.96 12.75
CA TRP A 102 -9.15 -13.29 13.10
C TRP A 102 -10.28 -14.29 13.00
N TYR A 103 -9.99 -15.41 12.36
CA TYR A 103 -10.92 -16.50 12.11
C TYR A 103 -10.31 -17.83 12.54
N ARG A 104 -11.18 -18.81 12.82
CA ARG A 104 -10.84 -20.21 12.98
C ARG A 104 -11.61 -21.02 11.94
N ILE A 105 -10.97 -22.02 11.32
CA ILE A 105 -11.59 -22.96 10.38
C ILE A 105 -11.05 -24.36 10.64
N LYS A 106 -11.89 -25.40 10.59
CA LYS A 106 -11.41 -26.79 10.69
C LYS A 106 -10.47 -27.16 9.54
N THR A 107 -9.54 -28.08 9.80
CA THR A 107 -8.56 -28.54 8.79
C THR A 107 -9.18 -29.27 7.61
N ASP A 108 -10.45 -29.67 7.69
CA ASP A 108 -11.26 -30.17 6.57
C ASP A 108 -11.96 -29.05 5.75
N GLY A 109 -11.85 -27.79 6.18
CA GLY A 109 -12.46 -26.63 5.56
C GLY A 109 -13.89 -26.34 5.99
N THR A 110 -14.40 -27.03 6.99
CA THR A 110 -15.73 -26.81 7.57
C THR A 110 -15.67 -25.88 8.79
N GLN A 111 -16.83 -25.41 9.25
CA GLN A 111 -16.99 -24.66 10.50
C GLN A 111 -16.02 -23.49 10.63
N LYS A 112 -16.10 -22.54 9.69
CA LYS A 112 -15.37 -21.26 9.77
C LYS A 112 -16.10 -20.32 10.72
N GLU A 113 -15.37 -19.78 11.70
CA GLU A 113 -15.88 -18.87 12.73
C GLU A 113 -15.05 -17.61 12.81
N LYS A 114 -15.71 -16.48 12.97
CA LYS A 114 -15.06 -15.17 13.17
C LYS A 114 -14.87 -14.92 14.66
N ILE A 115 -13.63 -14.67 15.10
CA ILE A 115 -13.27 -14.49 16.51
C ILE A 115 -13.25 -13.02 16.90
N THR A 116 -12.60 -12.15 16.09
CA THR A 116 -12.54 -10.70 16.35
C THR A 116 -13.59 -9.95 15.53
N ASN A 117 -14.24 -8.94 16.11
CA ASN A 117 -15.39 -8.27 15.47
C ASN A 117 -15.27 -6.75 15.33
N GLN A 118 -14.29 -6.09 15.97
CA GLN A 118 -14.16 -4.65 15.88
C GLN A 118 -13.67 -4.25 14.49
N LEU A 119 -14.16 -3.14 13.98
CA LEU A 119 -13.71 -2.53 12.74
C LEU A 119 -12.31 -1.92 12.95
N GLY A 120 -11.34 -2.36 12.17
CA GLY A 120 -9.96 -1.90 12.30
C GLY A 120 -8.94 -2.92 11.83
N GLY A 121 -7.71 -2.77 12.30
CA GLY A 121 -6.60 -3.67 12.05
C GLY A 121 -6.19 -4.43 13.29
N TYR A 122 -5.70 -5.64 13.09
CA TYR A 122 -5.20 -6.53 14.12
C TYR A 122 -3.83 -7.06 13.75
N GLU A 123 -2.94 -7.14 14.73
CA GLU A 123 -1.70 -7.90 14.67
C GLU A 123 -1.73 -8.88 15.85
N ILE A 124 -1.83 -10.17 15.57
CA ILE A 124 -2.26 -11.18 16.54
C ILE A 124 -1.15 -12.17 16.85
N SER A 125 -1.01 -12.48 18.15
CA SER A 125 -0.22 -13.59 18.69
C SER A 125 -1.15 -14.54 19.44
N LEU A 126 -1.10 -15.83 19.07
CA LEU A 126 -1.86 -16.89 19.74
C LEU A 126 -1.08 -17.40 20.94
N SER A 127 -1.75 -17.64 22.08
CA SER A 127 -1.12 -18.25 23.27
C SER A 127 -0.71 -19.70 22.98
N PRO A 128 0.31 -20.25 23.69
CA PRO A 128 0.75 -21.63 23.48
C PRO A 128 -0.34 -22.68 23.71
N ASP A 129 -1.29 -22.43 24.63
CA ASP A 129 -2.44 -23.28 24.89
C ASP A 129 -3.67 -22.99 24.01
N GLU A 130 -3.53 -22.02 23.09
CA GLU A 130 -4.52 -21.57 22.10
C GLU A 130 -5.82 -21.00 22.70
N LYS A 131 -5.88 -20.80 24.02
CA LYS A 131 -7.08 -20.28 24.70
C LYS A 131 -7.20 -18.77 24.64
N TRP A 132 -6.08 -18.06 24.42
CA TRP A 132 -6.02 -16.61 24.40
C TRP A 132 -5.35 -16.09 23.13
N ILE A 133 -5.72 -14.90 22.75
CA ILE A 133 -4.98 -14.08 21.77
C ILE A 133 -4.55 -12.79 22.46
N ALA A 134 -3.27 -12.44 22.28
CA ALA A 134 -2.77 -11.09 22.53
C ALA A 134 -2.66 -10.39 21.18
N PHE A 135 -3.08 -9.14 21.10
CA PHE A 135 -3.05 -8.44 19.82
C PHE A 135 -2.88 -6.93 19.98
N ARG A 136 -2.21 -6.34 19.03
CA ARG A 136 -2.31 -4.90 18.79
C ARG A 136 -3.55 -4.64 17.93
N TYR A 137 -4.35 -3.68 18.36
CA TYR A 137 -5.52 -3.22 17.63
C TYR A 137 -5.44 -1.72 17.42
N SER A 138 -5.88 -1.25 16.26
CA SER A 138 -6.02 0.16 15.98
C SER A 138 -7.23 0.44 15.08
N TYR A 139 -7.62 1.72 15.07
CA TYR A 139 -8.60 2.27 14.15
C TYR A 139 -8.00 3.51 13.44
N ILE A 140 -8.64 4.04 12.41
CA ILE A 140 -8.14 5.14 11.58
C ILE A 140 -7.52 6.30 12.40
N ASN A 141 -8.21 6.72 13.46
CA ASN A 141 -7.80 7.83 14.34
C ASN A 141 -7.42 7.39 15.75
N LYS A 142 -7.12 6.10 15.92
CA LYS A 142 -6.68 5.51 17.19
C LYS A 142 -5.40 4.72 16.94
N PRO A 143 -4.24 5.18 17.42
CA PRO A 143 -2.98 4.44 17.34
C PRO A 143 -3.07 3.04 17.94
N TRP A 144 -2.08 2.22 17.66
CA TRP A 144 -2.01 0.83 18.08
C TRP A 144 -1.88 0.68 19.60
N GLU A 145 -2.82 -0.04 20.22
CA GLU A 145 -2.79 -0.41 21.64
C GLU A 145 -2.83 -1.93 21.79
N LEU A 146 -2.30 -2.43 22.92
CA LEU A 146 -2.29 -3.85 23.24
C LEU A 146 -3.60 -4.28 23.92
N PHE A 147 -4.12 -5.40 23.46
CA PHE A 147 -5.32 -6.05 23.99
C PHE A 147 -5.07 -7.54 24.18
N ILE A 148 -5.87 -8.16 25.05
CA ILE A 148 -6.02 -9.60 25.17
C ILE A 148 -7.49 -9.99 25.06
N GLN A 149 -7.76 -11.19 24.57
CA GLN A 149 -9.11 -11.76 24.44
C GLN A 149 -9.05 -13.27 24.52
N GLU A 150 -10.07 -13.93 25.09
CA GLU A 150 -10.25 -15.36 24.89
C GLU A 150 -10.38 -15.68 23.40
N ASN A 151 -9.72 -16.72 22.91
CA ASN A 151 -9.69 -17.11 21.50
C ASN A 151 -10.97 -17.84 21.07
N GLU A 152 -12.12 -17.25 21.38
CA GLU A 152 -13.46 -17.78 21.08
C GLU A 152 -14.36 -16.69 20.49
N PRO A 153 -15.29 -17.04 19.60
CA PRO A 153 -16.27 -16.11 19.07
C PRO A 153 -17.10 -15.43 20.16
N GLY A 154 -17.41 -14.13 19.95
CA GLY A 154 -18.29 -13.37 20.85
C GLY A 154 -17.64 -12.89 22.15
N LYS A 155 -16.37 -13.20 22.39
CA LYS A 155 -15.64 -12.72 23.58
C LYS A 155 -15.27 -11.25 23.40
N LYS A 156 -15.20 -10.52 24.53
CA LYS A 156 -14.84 -9.10 24.55
C LYS A 156 -13.35 -8.92 24.78
N PRO A 157 -12.68 -8.05 24.01
CA PRO A 157 -11.29 -7.71 24.26
C PRO A 157 -11.13 -6.89 25.55
N ILE A 158 -10.02 -7.09 26.25
CA ILE A 158 -9.56 -6.33 27.40
C ILE A 158 -8.36 -5.50 26.95
N GLN A 159 -8.45 -4.19 27.04
CA GLN A 159 -7.35 -3.28 26.72
C GLN A 159 -6.30 -3.30 27.84
N ILE A 160 -5.03 -3.45 27.46
CA ILE A 160 -3.88 -3.54 28.39
C ILE A 160 -3.10 -2.22 28.42
N THR A 161 -2.97 -1.54 27.28
CA THR A 161 -2.24 -0.25 27.18
C THR A 161 -3.14 0.86 26.69
N ASP A 162 -2.80 2.12 27.05
CA ASP A 162 -3.53 3.33 26.69
C ASP A 162 -2.59 4.53 26.42
N LYS A 163 -1.31 4.27 26.12
CA LYS A 163 -0.24 5.26 26.02
C LYS A 163 0.16 5.64 24.61
N ALA A 164 -0.44 5.03 23.60
CA ALA A 164 -0.07 5.29 22.20
C ALA A 164 -0.46 6.68 21.68
N ALA A 165 -1.37 7.37 22.35
CA ALA A 165 -1.80 8.72 22.00
C ALA A 165 -1.43 9.71 23.12
N SER A 166 -0.75 10.83 22.76
CA SER A 166 -0.49 11.93 23.70
C SER A 166 -1.78 12.70 24.04
N GLU A 167 -1.74 13.51 25.08
CA GLU A 167 -2.89 14.34 25.46
C GLU A 167 -3.20 15.40 24.39
N GLU A 168 -2.20 15.91 23.69
CA GLU A 168 -2.36 16.82 22.54
C GLU A 168 -3.05 16.12 21.39
N PHE A 169 -2.63 14.88 21.07
CA PHE A 169 -3.25 14.05 20.06
C PHE A 169 -4.74 13.80 20.34
N LYS A 170 -5.08 13.47 21.58
CA LYS A 170 -6.47 13.21 22.01
C LYS A 170 -7.37 14.43 21.92
N LYS A 171 -6.83 15.65 22.10
CA LYS A 171 -7.58 16.92 22.00
C LYS A 171 -7.90 17.34 20.57
N TYR A 172 -7.15 16.84 19.57
CA TYR A 172 -7.40 17.19 18.18
C TYR A 172 -8.62 16.44 17.64
N ALA A 173 -9.48 17.17 16.91
CA ALA A 173 -10.69 16.59 16.31
C ALA A 173 -10.37 15.86 14.99
N TRP A 174 -9.76 14.69 15.11
CA TRP A 174 -9.41 13.84 13.97
C TRP A 174 -10.65 13.45 13.17
N ARG A 175 -10.52 13.50 11.83
CA ARG A 175 -11.58 13.03 10.94
C ARG A 175 -11.72 11.52 11.00
N ASP A 176 -12.95 11.06 11.13
CA ASP A 176 -13.31 9.64 10.96
C ASP A 176 -13.64 9.41 9.47
N THR A 177 -12.59 9.26 8.67
CA THR A 177 -12.72 9.07 7.23
C THR A 177 -13.24 7.68 6.90
N LYS A 178 -14.37 7.62 6.18
CA LYS A 178 -14.91 6.33 5.72
C LYS A 178 -14.31 5.95 4.37
N ILE A 179 -14.05 4.67 4.20
CA ILE A 179 -13.62 4.12 2.92
C ILE A 179 -14.80 4.13 1.95
N LYS A 180 -14.56 4.66 0.75
CA LYS A 180 -15.48 4.68 -0.38
C LYS A 180 -14.79 4.04 -1.59
N THR A 181 -15.53 3.81 -2.66
CA THR A 181 -14.98 3.43 -3.95
C THR A 181 -15.32 4.48 -4.99
N ILE A 182 -14.39 4.73 -5.90
CA ILE A 182 -14.61 5.46 -7.13
C ILE A 182 -14.39 4.50 -8.30
N VAL A 183 -15.07 4.72 -9.41
CA VAL A 183 -14.97 3.83 -10.57
C VAL A 183 -13.89 4.37 -11.51
N ALA A 184 -12.86 3.57 -11.77
CA ALA A 184 -11.84 3.87 -12.76
C ALA A 184 -12.41 3.81 -14.18
N ARG A 185 -11.69 4.38 -15.16
CA ARG A 185 -12.06 4.39 -16.59
C ARG A 185 -12.27 3.01 -17.20
N ASP A 186 -11.66 1.97 -16.63
CA ASP A 186 -11.79 0.58 -17.04
C ASP A 186 -12.85 -0.20 -16.24
N GLY A 187 -13.64 0.49 -15.42
CA GLY A 187 -14.73 -0.09 -14.63
C GLY A 187 -14.30 -0.73 -13.31
N GLN A 188 -13.03 -0.71 -12.95
CA GLN A 188 -12.56 -1.23 -11.67
C GLN A 188 -12.87 -0.26 -10.51
N ASN A 189 -13.05 -0.80 -9.31
CA ASN A 189 -13.27 -0.01 -8.11
C ASN A 189 -11.95 0.37 -7.45
N ILE A 190 -11.66 1.67 -7.37
CA ILE A 190 -10.52 2.22 -6.62
C ILE A 190 -11.01 2.54 -5.21
N TYR A 191 -10.41 1.90 -4.21
CA TYR A 191 -10.72 2.19 -2.81
C TYR A 191 -10.05 3.50 -2.39
N THR A 192 -10.79 4.35 -1.66
CA THR A 192 -10.35 5.70 -1.36
C THR A 192 -10.85 6.19 0.01
N ARG A 193 -10.08 7.09 0.63
CA ARG A 193 -10.46 7.91 1.78
C ARG A 193 -10.45 9.38 1.37
N ILE A 194 -11.44 10.13 1.85
CA ILE A 194 -11.55 11.56 1.56
C ILE A 194 -11.59 12.32 2.88
N TYR A 195 -10.67 13.28 3.02
CA TYR A 195 -10.60 14.23 4.13
C TYR A 195 -11.30 15.51 3.66
N GLU A 196 -12.55 15.68 4.08
CA GLU A 196 -13.33 16.85 3.71
C GLU A 196 -13.08 18.02 4.67
N PRO A 197 -12.98 19.26 4.17
CA PRO A 197 -12.94 20.44 5.02
C PRO A 197 -14.25 20.61 5.80
N LYS A 198 -14.20 21.38 6.89
CA LYS A 198 -15.40 21.72 7.65
C LYS A 198 -16.42 22.46 6.76
N PRO A 199 -17.72 22.29 6.99
CA PRO A 199 -18.73 23.05 6.25
C PRO A 199 -18.43 24.55 6.27
N GLY A 200 -18.49 25.19 5.09
CA GLY A 200 -18.26 26.63 4.94
C GLY A 200 -16.77 27.05 4.82
N THR A 201 -15.81 26.15 4.98
CA THR A 201 -14.37 26.49 4.83
C THR A 201 -13.74 26.00 3.54
N LYS A 202 -14.49 25.34 2.65
CA LYS A 202 -14.01 24.73 1.41
C LYS A 202 -13.48 25.77 0.42
N ASN A 203 -12.22 25.64 0.01
CA ASN A 203 -11.55 26.56 -0.91
C ASN A 203 -11.56 26.10 -2.38
N LYS A 204 -12.26 24.99 -2.69
CA LYS A 204 -12.36 24.35 -4.02
C LYS A 204 -11.04 23.80 -4.59
N ALA A 205 -9.97 23.79 -3.82
CA ALA A 205 -8.72 23.12 -4.18
C ALA A 205 -8.70 21.70 -3.60
N ALA A 206 -7.99 20.81 -4.28
CA ALA A 206 -7.79 19.44 -3.80
C ALA A 206 -6.33 19.03 -3.83
N VAL A 207 -5.98 18.11 -2.95
CA VAL A 207 -4.66 17.47 -2.88
C VAL A 207 -4.86 15.96 -2.90
N ILE A 208 -4.10 15.27 -3.74
CA ILE A 208 -4.04 13.82 -3.76
C ILE A 208 -2.78 13.38 -3.02
N PHE A 209 -2.94 12.55 -1.99
CA PHE A 209 -1.83 11.87 -1.35
C PHE A 209 -1.58 10.54 -2.04
N VAL A 210 -0.34 10.29 -2.47
CA VAL A 210 0.07 9.07 -3.17
C VAL A 210 1.03 8.29 -2.27
N HIS A 211 0.61 7.12 -1.78
CA HIS A 211 1.44 6.29 -0.91
C HIS A 211 2.66 5.72 -1.67
N GLY A 212 3.70 5.35 -0.93
CA GLY A 212 4.92 4.78 -1.48
C GLY A 212 4.88 3.26 -1.66
N ALA A 213 6.02 2.70 -2.10
CA ALA A 213 6.27 1.26 -2.25
C ALA A 213 5.16 0.49 -2.97
N GLY A 214 4.65 1.00 -4.07
CA GLY A 214 3.57 0.46 -4.91
C GLY A 214 2.69 -0.67 -4.34
N TYR A 215 3.32 -1.63 -3.66
CA TYR A 215 2.72 -2.82 -3.05
C TYR A 215 2.18 -2.63 -1.63
N LEU A 216 2.16 -1.41 -1.07
CA LEU A 216 1.52 -1.14 0.23
C LEU A 216 0.01 -1.00 0.07
N GLN A 217 -0.68 -0.96 1.20
CA GLN A 217 -2.09 -0.60 1.33
C GLN A 217 -2.20 0.55 2.31
N ASN A 218 -2.86 1.65 1.95
CA ASN A 218 -3.07 2.79 2.84
C ASN A 218 -4.55 3.10 3.10
N VAL A 219 -5.45 2.68 2.22
CA VAL A 219 -6.90 2.85 2.39
C VAL A 219 -7.47 1.70 3.22
N HIS A 220 -7.36 1.84 4.54
CA HIS A 220 -7.79 0.83 5.50
C HIS A 220 -8.33 1.46 6.80
N TYR A 221 -8.95 0.66 7.65
CA TYR A 221 -9.57 1.10 8.92
C TYR A 221 -8.64 0.99 10.13
N TRP A 222 -7.32 0.90 9.95
CA TRP A 222 -6.36 0.94 11.05
C TRP A 222 -5.44 2.14 10.96
N TRP A 223 -4.64 2.36 12.00
CA TRP A 223 -3.66 3.43 12.07
C TRP A 223 -2.61 3.25 10.99
N SER A 224 -2.47 4.27 10.13
CA SER A 224 -1.60 4.20 8.97
C SER A 224 -0.12 4.16 9.35
N SER A 225 0.70 3.41 8.59
CA SER A 225 2.15 3.58 8.58
C SER A 225 2.56 4.97 8.08
N TYR A 226 1.71 5.60 7.26
CA TYR A 226 1.81 7.00 6.84
C TYR A 226 1.08 7.93 7.82
N PHE A 227 1.32 7.77 9.12
CA PHE A 227 0.60 8.55 10.14
C PHE A 227 0.92 10.05 10.10
N ARG A 228 2.13 10.43 9.66
CA ARG A 228 2.51 11.84 9.46
C ARG A 228 1.73 12.46 8.32
N GLU A 229 1.65 11.79 7.20
CA GLU A 229 0.86 12.19 6.04
C GLU A 229 -0.63 12.22 6.37
N GLN A 230 -1.12 11.25 7.14
CA GLN A 230 -2.50 11.26 7.64
C GLN A 230 -2.78 12.50 8.51
N MET A 231 -1.86 12.88 9.39
CA MET A 231 -1.97 14.12 10.19
C MET A 231 -1.90 15.36 9.30
N PHE A 232 -1.01 15.38 8.32
CA PHE A 232 -0.89 16.47 7.36
C PHE A 232 -2.14 16.60 6.47
N ASN A 233 -2.74 15.48 6.03
CA ASN A 233 -4.01 15.48 5.31
C ASN A 233 -5.15 16.10 6.14
N ASN A 234 -5.19 15.85 7.45
CA ASN A 234 -6.12 16.51 8.36
C ASN A 234 -5.86 18.02 8.44
N LEU A 235 -4.60 18.45 8.53
CA LEU A 235 -4.20 19.86 8.52
C LEU A 235 -4.61 20.56 7.21
N LEU A 236 -4.37 19.95 6.06
CA LEU A 236 -4.80 20.47 4.75
C LEU A 236 -6.32 20.63 4.71
N ALA A 237 -7.07 19.66 5.23
CA ALA A 237 -8.51 19.74 5.28
C ALA A 237 -9.01 20.82 6.27
N ASP A 238 -8.30 21.11 7.36
CA ASP A 238 -8.59 22.25 8.24
C ASP A 238 -8.34 23.60 7.55
N LYS A 239 -7.42 23.63 6.58
CA LYS A 239 -7.14 24.80 5.72
C LYS A 239 -8.10 24.93 4.52
N GLY A 240 -9.09 24.06 4.41
CA GLY A 240 -10.13 24.13 3.39
C GLY A 240 -9.87 23.30 2.13
N TYR A 241 -8.77 22.58 2.04
CA TYR A 241 -8.53 21.64 0.94
C TYR A 241 -9.39 20.39 1.09
N THR A 242 -9.86 19.85 -0.01
CA THR A 242 -10.32 18.46 -0.05
C THR A 242 -9.11 17.57 -0.32
N VAL A 243 -8.84 16.61 0.56
CA VAL A 243 -7.73 15.68 0.36
C VAL A 243 -8.26 14.29 0.07
N ILE A 244 -7.70 13.62 -0.92
CA ILE A 244 -8.02 12.24 -1.26
C ILE A 244 -6.77 11.37 -1.18
N ASP A 245 -6.95 10.16 -0.68
CA ASP A 245 -5.96 9.11 -0.54
C ASP A 245 -6.54 7.85 -1.19
N ILE A 246 -5.85 7.27 -2.15
CA ILE A 246 -6.32 6.11 -2.90
C ILE A 246 -5.34 4.95 -2.83
N ASP A 247 -5.85 3.73 -2.88
CA ASP A 247 -5.06 2.54 -3.18
C ASP A 247 -5.12 2.25 -4.68
N TYR A 248 -4.18 2.83 -5.41
CA TYR A 248 -4.04 2.67 -6.86
C TYR A 248 -3.60 1.25 -7.24
N ARG A 249 -3.69 0.88 -8.52
CA ARG A 249 -3.17 -0.41 -9.02
C ARG A 249 -1.68 -0.55 -8.73
N ALA A 250 -1.32 -1.63 -8.11
CA ALA A 250 -0.12 -2.11 -7.47
C ALA A 250 -0.35 -2.37 -5.96
N SER A 251 -1.27 -1.65 -5.32
CA SER A 251 -1.53 -1.76 -3.88
C SER A 251 -1.94 -3.18 -3.48
N SER A 252 -1.52 -3.60 -2.28
CA SER A 252 -1.86 -4.91 -1.72
C SER A 252 -3.27 -4.93 -1.11
N GLY A 253 -3.77 -6.14 -0.82
CA GLY A 253 -5.08 -6.35 -0.18
C GLY A 253 -6.24 -6.56 -1.16
N TYR A 254 -6.00 -6.42 -2.46
CA TYR A 254 -7.02 -6.47 -3.52
C TYR A 254 -6.80 -7.63 -4.50
N GLY A 255 -5.91 -8.56 -4.16
CA GLY A 255 -5.57 -9.72 -4.97
C GLY A 255 -4.46 -9.47 -6.00
N ARG A 256 -4.08 -10.57 -6.67
CA ARG A 256 -2.97 -10.60 -7.62
C ARG A 256 -3.15 -9.63 -8.79
N ASP A 257 -4.30 -9.68 -9.44
CA ASP A 257 -4.51 -8.92 -10.69
C ASP A 257 -4.49 -7.41 -10.48
N TRP A 258 -4.91 -6.95 -9.30
CA TRP A 258 -4.75 -5.55 -8.88
C TRP A 258 -3.27 -5.21 -8.64
N ARG A 259 -2.58 -6.05 -7.87
CA ARG A 259 -1.16 -5.87 -7.53
C ARG A 259 -0.27 -5.90 -8.78
N THR A 260 -0.53 -6.79 -9.73
CA THR A 260 0.26 -6.94 -10.95
C THR A 260 -0.17 -6.00 -12.08
N GLY A 261 -1.12 -5.11 -11.84
CA GLY A 261 -1.63 -4.17 -12.84
C GLY A 261 -0.59 -3.21 -13.43
N ILE A 262 0.58 -3.12 -12.78
CA ILE A 262 1.75 -2.31 -13.20
C ILE A 262 2.82 -3.12 -13.95
N TYR A 263 2.57 -4.41 -14.23
CA TYR A 263 3.54 -5.25 -14.94
C TYR A 263 3.95 -4.62 -16.27
N ARG A 264 5.26 -4.47 -16.46
CA ARG A 264 5.92 -3.82 -17.59
C ARG A 264 5.57 -2.34 -17.83
N PHE A 265 4.79 -1.71 -16.93
CA PHE A 265 4.51 -0.28 -17.04
C PHE A 265 4.10 0.34 -15.68
N MET A 266 5.06 0.75 -14.89
CA MET A 266 4.87 1.65 -13.74
C MET A 266 4.63 3.08 -14.27
N GLY A 267 3.66 3.80 -13.69
CA GLY A 267 3.17 5.08 -14.24
C GLY A 267 2.14 4.92 -15.37
N GLY A 268 1.57 3.71 -15.52
CA GLY A 268 0.49 3.38 -16.45
C GLY A 268 -0.87 3.40 -15.76
N LYS A 269 -1.40 2.21 -15.43
CA LYS A 269 -2.73 2.08 -14.78
C LYS A 269 -2.78 2.69 -13.38
N ASP A 270 -1.69 2.64 -12.65
CA ASP A 270 -1.51 3.30 -11.35
C ASP A 270 -1.68 4.82 -11.47
N LEU A 271 -1.06 5.46 -12.46
CA LEU A 271 -1.26 6.88 -12.75
C LEU A 271 -2.67 7.17 -13.29
N ASP A 272 -3.21 6.28 -14.09
CA ASP A 272 -4.59 6.40 -14.58
C ASP A 272 -5.61 6.46 -13.43
N ASP A 273 -5.38 5.69 -12.35
CA ASP A 273 -6.21 5.72 -11.15
C ASP A 273 -6.15 7.08 -10.44
N GLU A 274 -4.97 7.72 -10.35
CA GLU A 274 -4.81 9.07 -9.80
C GLU A 274 -5.52 10.13 -10.65
N VAL A 275 -5.43 10.02 -11.97
CA VAL A 275 -6.16 10.90 -12.91
C VAL A 275 -7.66 10.73 -12.78
N ASP A 276 -8.15 9.51 -12.60
CA ASP A 276 -9.58 9.24 -12.43
C ASP A 276 -10.08 9.73 -11.06
N ALA A 277 -9.25 9.66 -10.00
CA ALA A 277 -9.53 10.30 -8.72
C ALA A 277 -9.62 11.83 -8.86
N ALA A 278 -8.71 12.47 -9.60
CA ALA A 278 -8.78 13.91 -9.86
C ALA A 278 -10.09 14.29 -10.59
N LYS A 279 -10.47 13.54 -11.62
CA LYS A 279 -11.74 13.75 -12.35
C LYS A 279 -12.97 13.57 -11.45
N TYR A 280 -12.92 12.57 -10.56
CA TYR A 280 -13.99 12.36 -9.58
C TYR A 280 -14.16 13.57 -8.66
N LEU A 281 -13.05 14.13 -8.15
CA LEU A 281 -13.07 15.32 -7.31
C LEU A 281 -13.72 16.52 -8.02
N VAL A 282 -13.39 16.75 -9.28
CA VAL A 282 -14.00 17.82 -10.09
C VAL A 282 -15.50 17.57 -10.28
N LYS A 283 -15.85 16.39 -10.78
CA LYS A 283 -17.23 16.07 -11.16
C LYS A 283 -18.20 15.95 -9.99
N ASN A 284 -17.75 15.36 -8.88
CA ASN A 284 -18.61 14.94 -7.78
C ASN A 284 -18.48 15.79 -6.52
N MET A 285 -17.37 16.53 -6.37
CA MET A 285 -17.09 17.28 -5.14
C MET A 285 -16.94 18.79 -5.36
N GLY A 286 -17.12 19.26 -6.61
CA GLY A 286 -17.07 20.67 -6.97
C GLY A 286 -15.67 21.29 -6.83
N ILE A 287 -14.63 20.50 -7.01
CA ILE A 287 -13.24 20.97 -7.05
C ILE A 287 -12.99 21.67 -8.39
N ASP A 288 -12.24 22.78 -8.34
CA ASP A 288 -11.78 23.46 -9.56
C ASP A 288 -10.69 22.64 -10.23
N SER A 289 -10.88 22.29 -11.50
CA SER A 289 -9.91 21.51 -12.28
C SER A 289 -8.52 22.16 -12.40
N ASN A 290 -8.41 23.47 -12.14
CA ASN A 290 -7.16 24.21 -12.12
C ASN A 290 -6.50 24.27 -10.73
N LYS A 291 -7.09 23.61 -9.71
CA LYS A 291 -6.67 23.69 -8.31
C LYS A 291 -6.42 22.29 -7.72
N ILE A 292 -5.82 21.40 -8.49
CA ILE A 292 -5.49 20.04 -8.04
C ILE A 292 -3.98 19.87 -7.95
N GLY A 293 -3.51 19.52 -6.76
CA GLY A 293 -2.12 19.13 -6.50
C GLY A 293 -2.00 17.68 -6.04
N LEU A 294 -0.77 17.20 -5.99
CA LEU A 294 -0.49 15.86 -5.46
C LEU A 294 0.85 15.85 -4.74
N TYR A 295 1.02 14.92 -3.80
CA TYR A 295 2.29 14.69 -3.13
C TYR A 295 2.44 13.24 -2.70
N GLY A 296 3.67 12.77 -2.62
CA GLY A 296 3.97 11.44 -2.13
C GLY A 296 5.46 11.16 -2.06
N GLY A 297 5.82 10.13 -1.30
CA GLY A 297 7.20 9.72 -1.09
C GLY A 297 7.56 8.43 -1.82
N SER A 298 8.84 8.26 -2.20
CA SER A 298 9.34 7.05 -2.84
C SER A 298 8.60 6.74 -4.15
N TYR A 299 7.89 5.63 -4.23
CA TYR A 299 6.99 5.35 -5.36
C TYR A 299 5.95 6.46 -5.55
N GLY A 300 5.39 7.03 -4.46
CA GLY A 300 4.49 8.18 -4.53
C GLY A 300 5.16 9.44 -5.09
N GLY A 301 6.45 9.63 -4.82
CA GLY A 301 7.27 10.68 -5.43
C GLY A 301 7.50 10.44 -6.92
N PHE A 302 7.79 9.19 -7.30
CA PHE A 302 7.84 8.76 -8.70
C PHE A 302 6.51 9.05 -9.42
N MET A 303 5.38 8.68 -8.82
CA MET A 303 4.05 8.94 -9.37
C MET A 303 3.77 10.44 -9.50
N THR A 304 4.21 11.25 -8.53
CA THR A 304 4.12 12.71 -8.58
C THR A 304 4.88 13.28 -9.78
N LEU A 305 6.09 12.78 -10.05
CA LEU A 305 6.86 13.18 -11.23
C LEU A 305 6.16 12.76 -12.53
N MET A 306 5.73 11.50 -12.64
CA MET A 306 4.99 11.02 -13.82
C MET A 306 3.72 11.84 -14.06
N ALA A 307 2.97 12.16 -13.02
CA ALA A 307 1.77 12.99 -13.10
C ALA A 307 2.07 14.39 -13.66
N LEU A 308 3.07 15.09 -13.14
CA LEU A 308 3.43 16.43 -13.59
C LEU A 308 4.02 16.45 -15.01
N PHE A 309 4.77 15.40 -15.38
CA PHE A 309 5.46 15.36 -16.67
C PHE A 309 4.55 14.85 -17.80
N THR A 310 3.59 13.95 -17.50
CA THR A 310 2.76 13.32 -18.53
C THR A 310 1.30 13.76 -18.50
N GLN A 311 0.82 14.35 -17.36
CA GLN A 311 -0.56 14.82 -17.17
C GLN A 311 -0.64 16.30 -16.76
N PRO A 312 0.09 17.23 -17.42
CA PRO A 312 0.23 18.62 -16.97
C PRO A 312 -1.08 19.42 -17.04
N ASN A 313 -2.10 18.90 -17.71
CA ASN A 313 -3.42 19.54 -17.78
C ASN A 313 -4.31 19.16 -16.56
N VAL A 314 -3.94 18.13 -15.80
CA VAL A 314 -4.69 17.66 -14.63
C VAL A 314 -4.13 18.24 -13.34
N PHE A 315 -2.82 18.20 -13.15
CA PHE A 315 -2.16 18.56 -11.90
C PHE A 315 -1.41 19.89 -12.03
N LYS A 316 -1.62 20.83 -11.10
CA LYS A 316 -1.06 22.20 -11.15
C LYS A 316 0.16 22.38 -10.23
N ALA A 317 0.31 21.55 -9.20
CA ALA A 317 1.46 21.55 -8.33
C ALA A 317 1.70 20.13 -7.80
N GLY A 318 2.97 19.78 -7.58
CA GLY A 318 3.29 18.50 -6.98
C GLY A 318 4.56 18.52 -6.15
N ALA A 319 4.56 17.77 -5.03
CA ALA A 319 5.74 17.57 -4.21
C ALA A 319 6.18 16.11 -4.29
N ALA A 320 7.32 15.89 -4.94
CA ALA A 320 7.94 14.57 -5.10
C ALA A 320 9.00 14.38 -4.00
N LEU A 321 8.70 13.50 -3.03
CA LEU A 321 9.55 13.28 -1.88
C LEU A 321 10.40 12.03 -2.13
N ARG A 322 11.74 12.14 -2.06
CA ARG A 322 12.68 11.04 -2.31
C ARG A 322 12.27 10.14 -3.49
N PRO A 323 12.02 10.74 -4.69
CA PRO A 323 11.43 10.05 -5.81
C PRO A 323 12.43 9.16 -6.55
N VAL A 324 11.99 7.99 -7.02
CA VAL A 324 12.70 7.26 -8.07
C VAL A 324 12.50 8.00 -9.39
N THR A 325 13.60 8.30 -10.10
CA THR A 325 13.57 9.03 -11.38
C THR A 325 13.91 8.16 -12.57
N ASP A 326 14.65 7.07 -12.32
CA ASP A 326 15.07 6.12 -13.36
C ASP A 326 15.13 4.70 -12.78
N TRP A 327 14.20 3.85 -13.18
CA TRP A 327 14.08 2.49 -12.65
C TRP A 327 15.26 1.58 -12.98
N ALA A 328 16.05 1.90 -14.00
CA ALA A 328 17.27 1.16 -14.32
C ALA A 328 18.39 1.37 -13.28
N HIS A 329 18.30 2.40 -12.46
CA HIS A 329 19.25 2.73 -11.37
C HIS A 329 18.72 2.37 -9.99
N TYR A 330 17.52 1.80 -9.91
CA TYR A 330 16.92 1.36 -8.65
C TYR A 330 17.26 -0.12 -8.34
N ASN A 331 16.76 -0.62 -7.22
CA ASN A 331 16.99 -1.98 -6.72
C ASN A 331 16.52 -3.04 -7.73
N HIS A 332 17.47 -3.86 -8.23
CA HIS A 332 17.19 -4.88 -9.22
C HIS A 332 16.17 -5.93 -8.75
N GLY A 333 16.26 -6.39 -7.49
CA GLY A 333 15.32 -7.38 -6.94
C GLY A 333 13.86 -6.91 -6.91
N TYR A 334 13.64 -5.59 -6.82
CA TYR A 334 12.31 -5.00 -6.93
C TYR A 334 11.89 -4.80 -8.38
N THR A 335 12.73 -4.13 -9.18
CA THR A 335 12.35 -3.71 -10.54
C THR A 335 12.23 -4.86 -11.52
N SER A 336 13.08 -5.88 -11.41
CA SER A 336 13.08 -7.03 -12.35
C SER A 336 11.81 -7.88 -12.27
N ASN A 337 11.16 -7.94 -11.11
CA ASN A 337 9.85 -8.60 -11.00
C ASN A 337 8.75 -7.85 -11.79
N ILE A 338 8.84 -6.52 -11.86
CA ILE A 338 7.79 -5.66 -12.44
C ILE A 338 8.09 -5.30 -13.89
N LEU A 339 9.34 -4.97 -14.21
CA LEU A 339 9.76 -4.44 -15.53
C LEU A 339 10.60 -5.43 -16.33
N ASN A 340 10.82 -6.68 -15.85
CA ASN A 340 11.81 -7.61 -16.36
C ASN A 340 13.23 -7.06 -16.17
N GLU A 341 14.18 -7.42 -17.02
CA GLU A 341 15.55 -6.89 -16.97
C GLU A 341 15.76 -5.82 -18.03
N PRO A 342 16.55 -4.76 -17.77
CA PRO A 342 16.77 -3.67 -18.73
C PRO A 342 17.28 -4.14 -20.10
N VAL A 343 18.08 -5.21 -20.11
CA VAL A 343 18.62 -5.77 -21.36
C VAL A 343 17.56 -6.52 -22.17
N ASN A 344 16.53 -7.08 -21.51
CA ASN A 344 15.51 -7.90 -22.15
C ASN A 344 14.24 -7.10 -22.46
N ASP A 345 13.97 -6.02 -21.73
CA ASP A 345 12.77 -5.20 -21.85
C ASP A 345 13.07 -3.70 -21.60
N SER A 346 13.98 -3.14 -22.38
CA SER A 346 14.36 -1.72 -22.27
C SER A 346 13.16 -0.76 -22.44
N ILE A 347 12.14 -1.18 -23.21
CA ILE A 347 10.91 -0.39 -23.42
C ILE A 347 10.14 -0.24 -22.10
N ALA A 348 10.04 -1.29 -21.28
CA ALA A 348 9.37 -1.21 -19.99
C ALA A 348 10.04 -0.18 -19.06
N TYR A 349 11.37 -0.18 -19.03
CA TYR A 349 12.15 0.80 -18.25
C TYR A 349 12.00 2.22 -18.81
N ALA A 350 12.13 2.39 -20.11
CA ALA A 350 12.06 3.71 -20.75
C ALA A 350 10.71 4.41 -20.49
N LYS A 351 9.60 3.69 -20.64
CA LYS A 351 8.25 4.25 -20.44
C LYS A 351 7.87 4.43 -18.97
N SER A 352 8.57 3.74 -18.05
CA SER A 352 8.30 3.83 -16.62
C SER A 352 9.20 4.84 -15.89
N SER A 353 10.27 5.36 -16.51
CA SER A 353 11.24 6.24 -15.85
C SER A 353 10.95 7.71 -16.10
N PRO A 354 10.60 8.51 -15.06
CA PRO A 354 10.25 9.93 -15.17
C PRO A 354 11.30 10.78 -15.86
N ILE A 355 12.57 10.44 -15.74
CA ILE A 355 13.70 11.17 -16.35
C ILE A 355 13.53 11.35 -17.87
N ASN A 356 12.79 10.46 -18.53
CA ASN A 356 12.53 10.51 -19.96
C ASN A 356 11.41 11.48 -20.34
N PHE A 357 10.62 11.96 -19.39
CA PHE A 357 9.44 12.79 -19.60
C PHE A 357 9.55 14.21 -19.07
N VAL A 358 10.71 14.60 -18.54
CA VAL A 358 10.98 15.91 -17.91
C VAL A 358 10.57 17.08 -18.78
N GLY A 359 10.69 16.95 -20.11
CA GLY A 359 10.28 17.98 -21.08
C GLY A 359 8.80 18.39 -20.96
N GLY A 360 7.95 17.49 -20.44
CA GLY A 360 6.52 17.73 -20.27
C GLY A 360 6.16 18.57 -19.03
N LEU A 361 7.09 18.90 -18.15
CA LEU A 361 6.85 19.76 -16.99
C LEU A 361 6.36 21.15 -17.42
N LYS A 362 5.13 21.51 -17.05
CA LYS A 362 4.52 22.82 -17.27
C LYS A 362 4.12 23.52 -15.96
N ASN A 363 3.93 22.77 -14.90
CA ASN A 363 3.40 23.23 -13.62
C ASN A 363 4.47 23.12 -12.52
N HIS A 364 4.14 23.46 -11.30
CA HIS A 364 5.11 23.65 -10.22
C HIS A 364 5.50 22.34 -9.55
N LEU A 365 6.82 22.09 -9.46
CA LEU A 365 7.41 20.90 -8.86
C LEU A 365 8.29 21.28 -7.66
N LEU A 366 8.04 20.66 -6.51
CA LEU A 366 8.96 20.62 -5.38
C LEU A 366 9.54 19.21 -5.27
N ILE A 367 10.87 19.12 -5.20
CA ILE A 367 11.58 17.87 -4.92
C ILE A 367 12.16 17.99 -3.51
N CYS A 368 11.91 16.99 -2.64
CA CYS A 368 12.53 16.87 -1.32
C CYS A 368 13.31 15.56 -1.25
N HIS A 369 14.61 15.59 -0.86
CA HIS A 369 15.43 14.38 -0.82
C HIS A 369 16.50 14.41 0.26
N GLY A 370 16.65 13.32 1.00
CA GLY A 370 17.72 13.10 1.95
C GLY A 370 19.04 12.79 1.25
N MET A 371 20.14 13.43 1.67
CA MET A 371 21.44 13.23 0.99
C MET A 371 22.10 11.89 1.33
N VAL A 372 21.70 11.24 2.41
CA VAL A 372 22.22 9.91 2.81
C VAL A 372 21.22 8.78 2.57
N ASP A 373 20.23 9.02 1.72
CA ASP A 373 19.22 8.02 1.34
C ASP A 373 19.88 6.79 0.69
N LEU A 374 19.76 5.62 1.36
CA LEU A 374 20.33 4.36 0.95
C LEU A 374 19.31 3.48 0.17
N ASN A 375 18.06 3.88 0.11
CA ASN A 375 17.02 3.17 -0.63
C ASN A 375 16.87 3.75 -2.05
N VAL A 376 16.53 5.03 -2.14
CA VAL A 376 16.54 5.79 -3.39
C VAL A 376 17.69 6.78 -3.31
N ASN A 377 18.79 6.46 -3.96
CA ASN A 377 20.00 7.27 -3.85
C ASN A 377 19.74 8.73 -4.26
N PHE A 378 20.31 9.67 -3.51
CA PHE A 378 20.24 11.12 -3.81
C PHE A 378 20.67 11.45 -5.25
N GLN A 379 21.44 10.56 -5.88
CA GLN A 379 21.82 10.63 -7.29
C GLN A 379 20.61 10.77 -8.24
N ASP A 380 19.45 10.22 -7.89
CA ASP A 380 18.21 10.38 -8.65
C ASP A 380 17.78 11.85 -8.72
N ALA A 381 17.79 12.57 -7.59
CA ALA A 381 17.47 13.99 -7.54
C ALA A 381 18.53 14.83 -8.28
N VAL A 382 19.83 14.48 -8.18
CA VAL A 382 20.92 15.16 -8.88
C VAL A 382 20.75 15.05 -10.40
N ARG A 383 20.50 13.85 -10.92
CA ARG A 383 20.29 13.62 -12.36
C ARG A 383 19.05 14.32 -12.88
N LEU A 384 17.95 14.28 -12.12
CA LEU A 384 16.72 14.99 -12.47
C LEU A 384 16.93 16.50 -12.51
N SER A 385 17.62 17.07 -11.52
CA SER A 385 17.95 18.51 -11.48
C SER A 385 18.78 18.93 -12.69
N GLN A 386 19.81 18.16 -13.03
CA GLN A 386 20.61 18.44 -14.22
C GLN A 386 19.74 18.42 -15.49
N ARG A 387 18.83 17.44 -15.61
CA ARG A 387 17.94 17.37 -16.77
C ARG A 387 16.95 18.53 -16.88
N LEU A 388 16.43 19.01 -15.73
CA LEU A 388 15.57 20.20 -15.66
C LEU A 388 16.32 21.46 -16.11
N ILE A 389 17.58 21.64 -15.69
CA ILE A 389 18.45 22.75 -16.08
C ILE A 389 18.72 22.70 -17.59
N GLU A 390 19.12 21.56 -18.14
CA GLU A 390 19.37 21.36 -19.58
C GLU A 390 18.18 21.72 -20.46
N LEU A 391 16.97 21.47 -19.96
CA LEU A 391 15.71 21.75 -20.64
C LEU A 391 15.18 23.18 -20.38
N GLY A 392 15.94 24.00 -19.62
CA GLY A 392 15.55 25.37 -19.31
C GLY A 392 14.26 25.48 -18.50
N LYS A 393 13.97 24.49 -17.61
CA LYS A 393 12.81 24.55 -16.73
C LYS A 393 13.11 25.43 -15.54
N ASP A 394 12.19 26.32 -15.18
CA ASP A 394 12.32 27.31 -14.09
C ASP A 394 11.25 27.18 -13.00
N ASN A 395 10.27 26.29 -13.22
CA ASN A 395 9.11 26.06 -12.35
C ASN A 395 9.31 24.88 -11.38
N TRP A 396 10.52 24.71 -10.87
CA TRP A 396 10.87 23.64 -9.94
C TRP A 396 11.80 24.13 -8.83
N GLU A 397 11.77 23.44 -7.69
CA GLU A 397 12.64 23.66 -6.54
C GLU A 397 13.15 22.31 -6.02
N LEU A 398 14.39 22.27 -5.51
CA LEU A 398 14.97 21.14 -4.79
C LEU A 398 15.29 21.54 -3.35
N ALA A 399 14.68 20.87 -2.38
CA ALA A 399 15.04 20.93 -0.99
C ALA A 399 15.86 19.70 -0.60
N VAL A 400 17.06 19.90 -0.08
CA VAL A 400 17.96 18.83 0.34
C VAL A 400 18.01 18.74 1.86
N TYR A 401 18.09 17.52 2.36
CA TYR A 401 18.15 17.21 3.79
C TYR A 401 19.44 16.42 4.07
N PRO A 402 20.53 17.14 4.50
CA PRO A 402 21.89 16.59 4.48
C PRO A 402 22.12 15.34 5.34
N VAL A 403 21.37 15.20 6.45
CA VAL A 403 21.55 14.10 7.41
C VAL A 403 20.46 13.02 7.32
N GLU A 404 19.53 13.16 6.38
CA GLU A 404 18.36 12.30 6.30
C GLU A 404 18.53 11.16 5.31
N ASP A 405 18.05 9.99 5.74
CA ASP A 405 17.88 8.79 4.92
C ASP A 405 16.48 8.78 4.24
N HIS A 406 16.08 7.68 3.65
CA HIS A 406 14.79 7.49 2.97
C HIS A 406 13.57 7.78 3.86
N GLY A 407 13.58 7.35 5.10
CA GLY A 407 12.66 7.78 6.15
C GLY A 407 13.34 8.79 7.04
N PHE A 408 12.91 10.04 7.00
CA PHE A 408 13.50 11.09 7.83
C PHE A 408 13.43 10.72 9.33
N VAL A 409 14.50 11.03 10.06
CA VAL A 409 14.62 10.75 11.49
C VAL A 409 14.33 12.01 12.30
N GLU A 410 14.88 13.16 11.86
CA GLU A 410 14.80 14.40 12.62
C GLU A 410 13.41 15.05 12.52
N PRO A 411 12.75 15.37 13.66
CA PRO A 411 11.46 16.07 13.64
C PRO A 411 11.49 17.42 12.92
N SER A 412 12.64 18.11 12.94
CA SER A 412 12.84 19.39 12.24
C SER A 412 12.78 19.20 10.72
N SER A 413 13.34 18.13 10.19
CA SER A 413 13.33 17.80 8.77
C SER A 413 11.91 17.50 8.30
N TRP A 414 11.15 16.68 9.02
CA TRP A 414 9.73 16.46 8.74
C TRP A 414 8.91 17.75 8.77
N THR A 415 9.18 18.62 9.75
CA THR A 415 8.47 19.90 9.88
C THR A 415 8.77 20.83 8.70
N ASP A 416 10.01 20.91 8.26
CA ASP A 416 10.41 21.73 7.10
C ASP A 416 9.79 21.18 5.81
N GLU A 417 9.83 19.86 5.59
CA GLU A 417 9.23 19.21 4.42
C GLU A 417 7.75 19.56 4.29
N TYR A 418 6.95 19.36 5.36
CA TYR A 418 5.51 19.67 5.31
C TYR A 418 5.22 21.16 5.17
N LYS A 419 6.05 22.05 5.74
CA LYS A 419 5.94 23.51 5.53
C LYS A 419 6.18 23.89 4.06
N ARG A 420 7.15 23.26 3.40
CA ARG A 420 7.41 23.49 1.97
C ARG A 420 6.26 22.98 1.09
N ILE A 421 5.75 21.79 1.37
CA ILE A 421 4.60 21.24 0.66
C ILE A 421 3.38 22.16 0.82
N LEU A 422 3.08 22.59 2.04
CA LEU A 422 1.98 23.51 2.30
C LEU A 422 2.16 24.85 1.55
N LYS A 423 3.37 25.43 1.60
CA LYS A 423 3.68 26.66 0.86
C LYS A 423 3.50 26.49 -0.64
N LEU A 424 3.91 25.36 -1.22
CA LEU A 424 3.68 25.05 -2.63
C LEU A 424 2.18 25.09 -2.96
N PHE A 425 1.37 24.38 -2.20
CA PHE A 425 -0.07 24.30 -2.46
C PHE A 425 -0.78 25.65 -2.21
N ASP A 426 -0.49 26.34 -1.11
CA ASP A 426 -1.06 27.67 -0.84
C ASP A 426 -0.69 28.68 -1.93
N THR A 427 0.51 28.58 -2.51
CA THR A 427 0.98 29.49 -3.55
C THR A 427 0.34 29.25 -4.91
N TYR A 428 0.14 27.99 -5.30
CA TYR A 428 -0.20 27.65 -6.68
C TYR A 428 -1.60 27.05 -6.86
N LEU A 429 -2.28 26.65 -5.78
CA LEU A 429 -3.66 26.15 -5.84
C LEU A 429 -4.70 27.13 -5.30
N LEU A 430 -4.29 28.12 -4.47
CA LEU A 430 -5.26 29.07 -3.88
C LEU A 430 -5.32 30.42 -4.58
N LYS A 431 -4.43 30.65 -5.53
CA LYS A 431 -4.44 31.89 -6.35
C LYS A 431 -5.40 31.79 -7.50
#